data_031876039ea2a9708db4f17e3e97e88d
#
_entry.id   031876039ea2a9708db4f17e3e97e88d
#
_cell.length_a   1.000
_cell.length_b   1.000
_cell.length_c   1.000
_cell.angle_alpha   90.00
_cell.angle_beta   90.00
_cell.angle_gamma   90.00
#
_symmetry.space_group_name_H-M   'P 1'
#
loop_
_entity.id
_entity.type
_entity.pdbx_description
1 polymer ?
#
loop_
_entity_poly.entity_id
_entity_poly.type
_entity_poly.pdbx_seq_one_letter_code
_entity_poly.pdbx_strand_id
1 'polypeptide(L)'
;MYKFSLILFLLSSIAFGQENENDTIIITKTYSQRWELNDADKNGTFRLMSYKPIYITAGRISSYPNKQPKSENPDYSATESSPYNNVEAKFQLSFKTKVVQDLLWGKGDIWIGYTQKAHWQIYNSDISRAFREINYEPEIIFRYPVKMKVFNGEFKSIGFAFNHQSNGRDLPLSRSWNRIIFHIGYEIDNWNITLNPWIRSSDSDDENPNITKYIGNGEINVSYNYN
;
A
#
# COMPACT_ATOMS: atom_id res chain seq x y z
N MET A 1 -12.69 39.46 0.08
CA MET A 1 -12.46 38.80 -1.24
C MET A 1 -10.97 38.64 -1.58
N TYR A 2 -10.08 38.37 -0.62
CA TYR A 2 -8.61 38.30 -0.88
C TYR A 2 -7.91 37.03 -0.36
N LYS A 3 -8.65 35.94 -0.13
CA LYS A 3 -8.06 34.70 0.39
C LYS A 3 -7.80 33.61 -0.66
N PHE A 4 -8.22 33.81 -1.93
CA PHE A 4 -8.04 32.81 -2.99
C PHE A 4 -6.76 33.00 -3.81
N SER A 5 -6.13 34.18 -3.79
CA SER A 5 -4.92 34.48 -4.60
C SER A 5 -3.63 33.89 -4.04
N LEU A 6 -3.59 33.53 -2.74
CA LEU A 6 -2.35 33.05 -2.11
C LEU A 6 -2.05 31.57 -2.41
N ILE A 7 -3.10 30.76 -2.71
CA ILE A 7 -2.94 29.32 -3.00
C ILE A 7 -2.45 29.11 -4.44
N LEU A 8 -2.79 29.99 -5.36
CA LEU A 8 -2.34 29.90 -6.75
C LEU A 8 -0.86 30.27 -6.92
N PHE A 9 -0.30 31.09 -6.01
CA PHE A 9 1.11 31.52 -6.08
C PHE A 9 2.08 30.49 -5.55
N LEU A 10 1.65 29.58 -4.71
CA LEU A 10 2.50 28.47 -4.19
C LEU A 10 2.65 27.30 -5.18
N LEU A 11 1.76 27.20 -6.16
CA LEU A 11 1.85 26.18 -7.21
C LEU A 11 2.75 26.61 -8.40
N SER A 12 3.03 27.91 -8.55
CA SER A 12 3.85 28.43 -9.65
C SER A 12 5.36 28.46 -9.36
N SER A 13 5.78 28.26 -8.12
CA SER A 13 7.21 28.30 -7.73
C SER A 13 7.92 26.94 -7.78
N ILE A 14 7.26 25.88 -8.22
CA ILE A 14 7.86 24.52 -8.34
C ILE A 14 8.38 24.24 -9.76
N ALA A 15 8.25 25.16 -10.71
CA ALA A 15 8.48 24.91 -12.13
C ALA A 15 9.81 25.43 -12.71
N PHE A 16 10.82 25.77 -11.92
CA PHE A 16 12.15 26.15 -12.43
C PHE A 16 13.26 25.37 -11.72
N GLY A 17 13.35 24.06 -12.04
CA GLY A 17 14.60 23.32 -11.92
C GLY A 17 15.37 23.47 -13.25
N GLN A 18 16.60 23.94 -13.23
CA GLN A 18 17.47 23.94 -14.40
C GLN A 18 17.72 22.49 -14.83
N GLU A 19 17.34 22.16 -16.07
CA GLU A 19 17.72 20.91 -16.72
C GLU A 19 19.24 20.92 -16.95
N ASN A 20 19.95 20.02 -16.28
CA ASN A 20 21.25 19.55 -16.74
C ASN A 20 21.01 18.41 -17.73
N GLU A 21 21.43 18.58 -18.98
CA GLU A 21 21.17 17.69 -20.12
C GLU A 21 21.68 16.24 -20.01
N ASN A 22 22.19 15.78 -18.85
CA ASN A 22 22.77 14.44 -18.72
C ASN A 22 22.17 13.57 -17.60
N ASP A 23 21.17 14.04 -16.86
CA ASP A 23 20.49 13.20 -15.86
C ASP A 23 19.23 12.59 -16.48
N THR A 24 19.37 11.39 -17.04
CA THR A 24 18.19 10.58 -17.36
C THR A 24 17.50 10.21 -16.06
N ILE A 25 16.47 10.96 -15.69
CA ILE A 25 15.61 10.63 -14.54
C ILE A 25 14.86 9.35 -14.91
N ILE A 26 15.31 8.21 -14.41
CA ILE A 26 14.56 6.95 -14.50
C ILE A 26 13.36 7.07 -13.57
N ILE A 27 12.22 7.51 -14.09
CA ILE A 27 10.96 7.70 -13.34
C ILE A 27 10.34 6.35 -13.00
N THR A 28 10.60 5.31 -13.78
CA THR A 28 10.00 3.98 -13.60
C THR A 28 11.07 2.92 -13.39
N LYS A 29 10.93 2.14 -12.33
CA LYS A 29 11.74 0.95 -12.06
C LYS A 29 10.99 -0.30 -12.49
N THR A 30 11.68 -1.24 -13.14
CA THR A 30 11.13 -2.57 -13.42
C THR A 30 10.79 -3.30 -12.11
N TYR A 31 10.01 -4.36 -12.21
CA TYR A 31 9.74 -5.22 -11.05
C TYR A 31 11.03 -5.76 -10.43
N SER A 32 11.96 -6.23 -11.28
CA SER A 32 13.28 -6.73 -10.84
C SER A 32 14.08 -5.67 -10.09
N GLN A 33 14.12 -4.42 -10.56
CA GLN A 33 14.79 -3.31 -9.89
C GLN A 33 14.12 -2.91 -8.57
N ARG A 34 12.78 -2.96 -8.53
CA ARG A 34 12.02 -2.64 -7.30
C ARG A 34 12.26 -3.65 -6.18
N TRP A 35 12.58 -4.89 -6.52
CA TRP A 35 12.83 -5.97 -5.57
C TRP A 35 14.29 -6.40 -5.52
N GLU A 36 15.17 -5.70 -6.26
CA GLU A 36 16.61 -5.96 -6.29
C GLU A 36 16.94 -7.44 -6.57
N LEU A 37 16.25 -8.01 -7.57
CA LEU A 37 16.32 -9.45 -7.87
C LEU A 37 17.60 -9.87 -8.62
N ASN A 38 18.30 -8.93 -9.24
CA ASN A 38 19.58 -9.17 -9.91
C ASN A 38 20.72 -8.56 -9.10
N ASP A 39 21.92 -9.12 -9.22
CA ASP A 39 23.09 -8.64 -8.48
C ASP A 39 23.43 -7.17 -8.80
N ALA A 40 23.22 -6.74 -10.05
CA ALA A 40 23.43 -5.35 -10.46
C ALA A 40 22.42 -4.37 -9.84
N ASP A 41 21.26 -4.85 -9.39
CA ASP A 41 20.21 -4.01 -8.80
C ASP A 41 20.34 -3.90 -7.27
N LYS A 42 21.20 -4.71 -6.64
CA LYS A 42 21.35 -4.78 -5.18
C LYS A 42 22.00 -3.51 -4.62
N ASN A 43 21.34 -2.91 -3.64
CA ASN A 43 21.77 -1.67 -2.98
C ASN A 43 22.11 -1.87 -1.48
N GLY A 44 22.23 -3.10 -1.02
CA GLY A 44 22.47 -3.43 0.39
C GLY A 44 21.21 -3.35 1.26
N THR A 45 21.43 -3.30 2.57
CA THR A 45 20.36 -3.31 3.58
C THR A 45 20.09 -1.93 4.16
N PHE A 46 18.92 -1.77 4.84
CA PHE A 46 18.50 -0.58 5.60
C PHE A 46 18.34 0.70 4.77
N ARG A 47 18.09 0.58 3.46
CA ARG A 47 17.71 1.70 2.60
C ARG A 47 16.20 1.78 2.48
N LEU A 48 15.64 2.96 2.74
CA LEU A 48 14.21 3.19 2.58
C LEU A 48 13.85 3.33 1.10
N MET A 49 12.85 2.57 0.65
CA MET A 49 12.38 2.53 -0.73
C MET A 49 10.85 2.61 -0.77
N SER A 50 10.28 3.14 -1.84
CA SER A 50 8.84 3.06 -2.08
C SER A 50 8.42 1.59 -2.25
N TYR A 51 7.22 1.24 -1.73
CA TYR A 51 6.71 -0.14 -1.78
C TYR A 51 5.45 -0.26 -2.63
N LYS A 52 4.32 0.17 -2.12
CA LYS A 52 3.04 0.29 -2.83
C LYS A 52 2.87 1.73 -3.33
N PRO A 53 1.91 2.04 -4.20
CA PRO A 53 1.70 3.41 -4.68
C PRO A 53 1.56 4.42 -3.55
N ILE A 54 2.26 5.55 -3.66
CA ILE A 54 2.11 6.71 -2.77
C ILE A 54 1.24 7.71 -3.50
N TYR A 55 0.14 8.12 -2.88
CA TYR A 55 -0.79 9.08 -3.48
C TYR A 55 -1.55 9.90 -2.44
N ILE A 56 -2.01 11.06 -2.87
CA ILE A 56 -2.95 11.92 -2.16
C ILE A 56 -4.09 12.25 -3.13
N THR A 57 -5.32 12.00 -2.72
CA THR A 57 -6.52 12.40 -3.44
C THR A 57 -7.24 13.46 -2.61
N ALA A 58 -7.34 14.69 -3.14
CA ALA A 58 -7.95 15.80 -2.43
C ALA A 58 -9.46 15.61 -2.20
N GLY A 59 -10.16 14.94 -3.14
CA GLY A 59 -11.60 14.69 -3.03
C GLY A 59 -11.95 13.24 -3.41
N ARG A 60 -12.53 12.50 -2.47
CA ARG A 60 -13.22 11.24 -2.69
C ARG A 60 -14.66 11.40 -2.26
N ILE A 61 -15.59 11.07 -3.14
CA ILE A 61 -17.04 11.17 -2.87
C ILE A 61 -17.58 9.78 -2.61
N SER A 62 -18.35 9.63 -1.52
CA SER A 62 -19.13 8.43 -1.21
C SER A 62 -20.58 8.80 -1.06
N SER A 63 -21.47 8.20 -1.84
CA SER A 63 -22.91 8.45 -1.74
C SER A 63 -23.47 8.00 -0.38
N TYR A 64 -22.89 6.95 0.18
CA TYR A 64 -23.30 6.36 1.47
C TYR A 64 -22.06 6.06 2.31
N PRO A 65 -21.46 7.07 2.98
CA PRO A 65 -20.34 6.81 3.88
C PRO A 65 -20.82 5.95 5.05
N ASN A 66 -20.01 4.96 5.44
CA ASN A 66 -20.32 4.14 6.60
C ASN A 66 -20.21 4.98 7.88
N LYS A 67 -21.34 5.45 8.37
CA LYS A 67 -21.45 6.30 9.58
C LYS A 67 -21.53 5.49 10.86
N GLN A 68 -21.92 4.23 10.78
CA GLN A 68 -22.06 3.32 11.92
C GLN A 68 -21.45 1.97 11.57
N PRO A 69 -20.11 1.82 11.68
CA PRO A 69 -19.43 0.56 11.36
C PRO A 69 -19.93 -0.58 12.23
N LYS A 70 -20.21 -1.72 11.59
CA LYS A 70 -20.65 -2.95 12.26
C LYS A 70 -19.70 -4.09 11.95
N SER A 71 -19.66 -5.07 12.84
CA SER A 71 -18.98 -6.35 12.67
C SER A 71 -19.99 -7.48 12.94
N GLU A 72 -19.70 -8.68 12.43
CA GLU A 72 -20.42 -9.90 12.83
C GLU A 72 -20.17 -10.24 14.31
N ASN A 73 -19.03 -9.82 14.87
CA ASN A 73 -18.79 -9.84 16.30
C ASN A 73 -19.44 -8.60 16.92
N PRO A 74 -20.49 -8.78 17.79
CA PRO A 74 -21.26 -7.66 18.33
C PRO A 74 -20.43 -6.65 19.14
N ASP A 75 -19.38 -7.09 19.82
CA ASP A 75 -18.51 -6.25 20.65
C ASP A 75 -17.75 -5.20 19.80
N TYR A 76 -17.66 -5.46 18.51
CA TYR A 76 -17.00 -4.60 17.53
C TYR A 76 -18.01 -3.85 16.64
N SER A 77 -19.15 -3.50 17.15
CA SER A 77 -20.19 -2.76 16.41
C SER A 77 -20.46 -1.41 17.06
N ALA A 78 -20.33 -0.33 16.27
CA ALA A 78 -20.63 1.02 16.73
C ALA A 78 -22.09 1.14 17.16
N THR A 79 -22.35 1.65 18.37
CA THR A 79 -23.68 1.92 18.89
C THR A 79 -24.26 3.23 18.38
N GLU A 80 -23.40 4.19 18.06
CA GLU A 80 -23.78 5.52 17.60
C GLU A 80 -23.32 5.80 16.17
N SER A 81 -24.04 6.67 15.50
CA SER A 81 -23.69 7.12 14.15
C SER A 81 -22.77 8.33 14.22
N SER A 82 -21.67 8.30 13.48
CA SER A 82 -20.75 9.43 13.33
C SER A 82 -21.21 10.40 12.23
N PRO A 83 -21.12 11.73 12.41
CA PRO A 83 -21.57 12.72 11.45
C PRO A 83 -20.55 12.92 10.32
N TYR A 84 -20.17 11.85 9.61
CA TYR A 84 -19.26 11.91 8.47
C TYR A 84 -19.90 12.56 7.25
N ASN A 85 -19.12 13.41 6.56
CA ASN A 85 -19.50 13.98 5.28
C ASN A 85 -19.29 12.98 4.13
N ASN A 86 -19.98 13.21 3.01
CA ASN A 86 -19.85 12.40 1.80
C ASN A 86 -18.52 12.64 1.07
N VAL A 87 -17.84 13.74 1.34
CA VAL A 87 -16.57 14.14 0.71
C VAL A 87 -15.45 14.05 1.74
N GLU A 88 -14.37 13.38 1.38
CA GLU A 88 -13.18 13.22 2.22
C GLU A 88 -11.91 13.22 1.36
N ALA A 89 -10.77 13.57 1.93
CA ALA A 89 -9.49 13.31 1.32
C ALA A 89 -9.07 11.86 1.61
N LYS A 90 -8.25 11.29 0.71
CA LYS A 90 -7.65 9.97 0.89
C LYS A 90 -6.18 10.03 0.55
N PHE A 91 -5.33 9.40 1.34
CA PHE A 91 -3.93 9.21 0.97
C PHE A 91 -3.41 7.82 1.34
N GLN A 92 -2.34 7.43 0.69
CA GLN A 92 -1.56 6.24 1.01
C GLN A 92 -0.09 6.61 1.05
N LEU A 93 0.57 6.20 2.14
CA LEU A 93 2.01 6.21 2.27
C LEU A 93 2.48 4.76 2.31
N SER A 94 3.54 4.42 1.59
CA SER A 94 4.05 3.05 1.59
C SER A 94 5.53 3.00 1.28
N PHE A 95 6.28 2.29 2.13
CA PHE A 95 7.71 2.12 2.00
C PHE A 95 8.13 0.74 2.49
N LYS A 96 9.31 0.33 2.08
CA LYS A 96 9.98 -0.90 2.52
C LYS A 96 11.46 -0.69 2.70
N THR A 97 12.08 -1.56 3.49
CA THR A 97 13.53 -1.66 3.62
C THR A 97 13.96 -3.12 3.63
N LYS A 98 15.08 -3.43 2.98
CA LYS A 98 15.70 -4.75 3.06
C LYS A 98 16.46 -4.87 4.39
N VAL A 99 16.19 -5.92 5.14
CA VAL A 99 16.86 -6.17 6.43
C VAL A 99 17.82 -7.36 6.38
N VAL A 100 17.57 -8.32 5.50
CA VAL A 100 18.49 -9.43 5.22
C VAL A 100 18.64 -9.59 3.73
N GLN A 101 19.86 -9.74 3.26
CA GLN A 101 20.18 -9.98 1.86
C GLN A 101 20.80 -11.38 1.71
N ASP A 102 20.47 -12.05 0.61
CA ASP A 102 21.09 -13.32 0.20
C ASP A 102 20.98 -14.45 1.23
N LEU A 103 19.81 -14.56 1.90
CA LEU A 103 19.55 -15.48 3.01
C LEU A 103 19.74 -16.96 2.67
N LEU A 104 19.32 -17.39 1.47
CA LEU A 104 19.33 -18.80 1.05
C LEU A 104 20.20 -18.99 -0.19
N TRP A 105 21.29 -19.74 -0.07
CA TRP A 105 22.20 -20.07 -1.18
C TRP A 105 22.68 -18.86 -1.99
N GLY A 106 22.98 -17.76 -1.31
CA GLY A 106 23.37 -16.50 -1.96
C GLY A 106 22.24 -15.80 -2.71
N LYS A 107 20.99 -16.07 -2.37
CA LYS A 107 19.79 -15.46 -2.93
C LYS A 107 18.70 -15.36 -1.87
N GLY A 108 17.66 -14.59 -2.20
CA GLY A 108 16.51 -14.42 -1.33
C GLY A 108 16.73 -13.40 -0.23
N ASP A 109 15.83 -12.46 -0.15
CA ASP A 109 15.92 -11.29 0.72
C ASP A 109 14.73 -11.21 1.66
N ILE A 110 14.98 -10.71 2.88
CA ILE A 110 13.91 -10.34 3.81
C ILE A 110 13.78 -8.82 3.81
N TRP A 111 12.54 -8.38 3.66
CA TRP A 111 12.15 -6.98 3.68
C TRP A 111 11.14 -6.71 4.79
N ILE A 112 11.20 -5.52 5.38
CA ILE A 112 10.13 -4.97 6.20
C ILE A 112 9.40 -3.95 5.36
N GLY A 113 8.09 -4.14 5.19
CA GLY A 113 7.19 -3.22 4.52
C GLY A 113 6.25 -2.54 5.51
N TYR A 114 5.85 -1.31 5.18
CA TYR A 114 4.82 -0.59 5.91
C TYR A 114 3.95 0.19 4.94
N THR A 115 2.64 0.06 5.10
CA THR A 115 1.67 0.85 4.34
C THR A 115 0.66 1.47 5.30
N GLN A 116 0.38 2.74 5.10
CA GLN A 116 -0.68 3.44 5.81
C GLN A 116 -1.67 4.00 4.80
N LYS A 117 -2.96 3.68 4.98
CA LYS A 117 -4.07 4.26 4.22
C LYS A 117 -4.92 5.10 5.14
N ALA A 118 -5.25 6.32 4.74
CA ALA A 118 -6.06 7.22 5.55
C ALA A 118 -7.22 7.80 4.75
N HIS A 119 -8.37 7.85 5.38
CA HIS A 119 -9.58 8.52 4.92
C HIS A 119 -9.83 9.71 5.86
N TRP A 120 -9.68 10.90 5.34
CA TRP A 120 -9.61 12.13 6.14
C TRP A 120 -10.81 13.04 5.86
N GLN A 121 -11.60 13.29 6.87
CA GLN A 121 -12.74 14.22 6.83
C GLN A 121 -12.26 15.69 6.89
N ILE A 122 -11.26 16.03 6.10
CA ILE A 122 -10.59 17.35 6.11
C ILE A 122 -11.58 18.52 5.89
N TYR A 123 -12.69 18.26 5.22
CA TYR A 123 -13.73 19.25 4.93
C TYR A 123 -14.85 19.30 5.97
N ASN A 124 -14.76 18.48 7.04
CA ASN A 124 -15.78 18.38 8.08
C ASN A 124 -15.33 19.09 9.36
N SER A 125 -15.75 20.34 9.53
CA SER A 125 -15.43 21.15 10.70
C SER A 125 -16.15 20.67 11.96
N ASP A 126 -17.31 20.04 11.83
CA ASP A 126 -18.17 19.65 12.95
C ASP A 126 -17.51 18.57 13.83
N ILE A 127 -16.62 17.78 13.23
CA ILE A 127 -15.81 16.77 13.93
C ILE A 127 -14.31 17.14 13.95
N SER A 128 -14.00 18.43 13.92
CA SER A 128 -12.61 18.92 13.98
C SER A 128 -11.70 18.33 12.91
N ARG A 129 -12.23 18.00 11.72
CA ARG A 129 -11.50 17.43 10.59
C ARG A 129 -10.79 16.11 10.93
N ALA A 130 -11.41 15.25 11.73
CA ALA A 130 -10.85 13.97 12.15
C ALA A 130 -10.64 13.01 10.98
N PHE A 131 -9.75 12.04 11.16
CA PHE A 131 -9.71 10.88 10.28
C PHE A 131 -10.93 9.98 10.52
N ARG A 132 -11.65 9.65 9.43
CA ARG A 132 -12.73 8.66 9.50
C ARG A 132 -12.16 7.26 9.70
N GLU A 133 -11.06 6.95 9.00
CA GLU A 133 -10.39 5.66 9.09
C GLU A 133 -8.90 5.81 8.76
N ILE A 134 -8.07 5.15 9.53
CA ILE A 134 -6.66 4.95 9.23
C ILE A 134 -6.40 3.44 9.32
N ASN A 135 -5.69 2.89 8.36
CA ASN A 135 -5.26 1.49 8.38
C ASN A 135 -3.73 1.44 8.34
N TYR A 136 -3.15 0.77 9.30
CA TYR A 136 -1.73 0.50 9.44
C TYR A 136 -1.45 -0.93 9.00
N GLU A 137 -0.50 -1.13 8.09
CA GLU A 137 -0.24 -2.43 7.47
C GLU A 137 1.27 -2.72 7.47
N PRO A 138 1.86 -3.16 8.59
CA PRO A 138 3.22 -3.71 8.65
C PRO A 138 3.29 -5.10 8.03
N GLU A 139 4.42 -5.38 7.34
CA GLU A 139 4.66 -6.65 6.64
C GLU A 139 6.12 -7.11 6.84
N ILE A 140 6.31 -8.41 7.05
CA ILE A 140 7.60 -9.07 6.92
C ILE A 140 7.54 -9.91 5.66
N ILE A 141 8.40 -9.59 4.67
CA ILE A 141 8.29 -10.09 3.31
C ILE A 141 9.55 -10.87 2.96
N PHE A 142 9.41 -12.13 2.58
CA PHE A 142 10.47 -12.90 1.96
C PHE A 142 10.28 -12.91 0.45
N ARG A 143 11.35 -12.64 -0.30
CA ARG A 143 11.40 -12.69 -1.76
C ARG A 143 12.57 -13.53 -2.23
N TYR A 144 12.30 -14.47 -3.13
CA TYR A 144 13.31 -15.30 -3.75
C TYR A 144 13.28 -15.11 -5.28
N PRO A 145 14.41 -14.74 -5.91
CA PRO A 145 14.47 -14.57 -7.36
C PRO A 145 14.40 -15.94 -8.04
N VAL A 146 13.52 -16.05 -9.03
CA VAL A 146 13.44 -17.16 -9.97
C VAL A 146 13.62 -16.61 -11.38
N LYS A 147 14.24 -17.39 -12.27
CA LYS A 147 14.48 -17.01 -13.68
C LYS A 147 13.92 -18.11 -14.56
N MET A 148 12.59 -18.20 -14.61
CA MET A 148 11.89 -19.22 -15.39
C MET A 148 11.13 -18.60 -16.54
N LYS A 149 11.61 -18.82 -17.77
CA LYS A 149 10.92 -18.34 -18.97
C LYS A 149 9.69 -19.18 -19.22
N VAL A 150 8.54 -18.53 -19.38
CA VAL A 150 7.26 -19.14 -19.70
C VAL A 150 6.55 -18.25 -20.72
N PHE A 151 6.13 -18.82 -21.83
CA PHE A 151 5.63 -18.09 -22.99
C PHE A 151 6.67 -17.01 -23.44
N ASN A 152 6.24 -15.78 -23.67
CA ASN A 152 7.11 -14.66 -24.07
C ASN A 152 7.63 -13.84 -22.90
N GLY A 153 7.38 -14.25 -21.64
CA GLY A 153 7.80 -13.56 -20.44
C GLY A 153 8.60 -14.43 -19.49
N GLU A 154 8.83 -13.93 -18.29
CA GLU A 154 9.65 -14.59 -17.29
C GLU A 154 9.05 -14.44 -15.89
N PHE A 155 8.91 -15.54 -15.15
CA PHE A 155 8.72 -15.47 -13.70
C PHE A 155 10.00 -14.96 -13.06
N LYS A 156 9.89 -13.85 -12.34
CA LYS A 156 11.03 -13.13 -11.74
C LYS A 156 11.25 -13.45 -10.28
N SER A 157 10.19 -13.62 -9.52
CA SER A 157 10.29 -13.99 -8.11
C SER A 157 9.06 -14.72 -7.62
N ILE A 158 9.30 -15.51 -6.57
CA ILE A 158 8.28 -16.04 -5.67
C ILE A 158 8.57 -15.55 -4.26
N GLY A 159 7.59 -15.61 -3.38
CA GLY A 159 7.79 -15.21 -2.00
C GLY A 159 6.53 -15.30 -1.17
N PHE A 160 6.65 -14.88 0.07
CA PHE A 160 5.50 -14.77 0.97
C PHE A 160 5.72 -13.58 1.93
N ALA A 161 4.63 -13.11 2.51
CA ALA A 161 4.67 -12.09 3.56
C ALA A 161 3.74 -12.46 4.72
N PHE A 162 4.19 -12.18 5.93
CA PHE A 162 3.33 -12.05 7.10
C PHE A 162 2.85 -10.60 7.15
N ASN A 163 1.56 -10.42 7.10
CA ASN A 163 0.92 -9.13 7.03
C ASN A 163 -0.07 -8.98 8.18
N HIS A 164 0.08 -7.91 8.94
CA HIS A 164 -0.89 -7.46 9.91
C HIS A 164 -1.53 -6.17 9.40
N GLN A 165 -2.85 -6.04 9.53
CA GLN A 165 -3.53 -4.79 9.24
C GLN A 165 -4.46 -4.45 10.40
N SER A 166 -4.35 -3.23 10.92
CA SER A 166 -5.22 -2.72 11.99
C SER A 166 -5.52 -1.24 11.80
N ASN A 167 -6.60 -0.78 12.41
CA ASN A 167 -6.95 0.64 12.41
C ASN A 167 -6.49 1.39 13.66
N GLY A 168 -5.91 0.71 14.64
CA GLY A 168 -5.37 1.31 15.87
C GLY A 168 -6.43 1.98 16.75
N ARG A 169 -7.69 1.57 16.67
CA ARG A 169 -8.78 2.10 17.48
C ARG A 169 -9.12 1.16 18.62
N ASP A 170 -9.70 1.74 19.67
CA ASP A 170 -10.30 0.99 20.78
C ASP A 170 -11.68 0.44 20.40
N LEU A 171 -12.21 -0.46 21.25
CA LEU A 171 -13.59 -0.92 21.18
C LEU A 171 -14.59 0.25 21.21
N PRO A 172 -15.68 0.18 20.48
CA PRO A 172 -16.11 -0.91 19.59
C PRO A 172 -15.65 -0.74 18.14
N LEU A 173 -14.73 0.19 17.86
CA LEU A 173 -14.29 0.56 16.53
C LEU A 173 -13.00 -0.14 16.10
N SER A 174 -12.40 -0.94 16.98
CA SER A 174 -11.19 -1.71 16.65
C SER A 174 -11.44 -2.65 15.47
N ARG A 175 -10.49 -2.67 14.54
CA ARG A 175 -10.48 -3.56 13.38
C ARG A 175 -9.05 -4.00 13.11
N SER A 176 -8.82 -5.30 13.21
CA SER A 176 -7.56 -5.90 12.79
C SER A 176 -7.78 -7.22 12.06
N TRP A 177 -6.77 -7.66 11.37
CA TRP A 177 -6.69 -9.00 10.80
C TRP A 177 -5.27 -9.33 10.35
N ASN A 178 -4.98 -10.63 10.32
CA ASN A 178 -3.69 -11.19 9.94
C ASN A 178 -3.82 -12.07 8.71
N ARG A 179 -2.81 -12.08 7.85
CA ARG A 179 -2.76 -12.92 6.65
C ARG A 179 -1.35 -13.32 6.27
N ILE A 180 -1.24 -14.46 5.60
CA ILE A 180 -0.04 -14.86 4.88
C ILE A 180 -0.34 -14.60 3.41
N ILE A 181 0.45 -13.72 2.78
CA ILE A 181 0.32 -13.36 1.37
C ILE A 181 1.40 -14.10 0.61
N PHE A 182 1.03 -14.85 -0.43
CA PHE A 182 1.97 -15.42 -1.38
C PHE A 182 2.20 -14.42 -2.50
N HIS A 183 3.40 -14.43 -3.06
CA HIS A 183 3.79 -13.48 -4.08
C HIS A 183 4.39 -14.21 -5.28
N ILE A 184 3.88 -13.90 -6.47
CA ILE A 184 4.40 -14.38 -7.74
C ILE A 184 4.58 -13.16 -8.64
N GLY A 185 5.82 -12.91 -9.07
CA GLY A 185 6.15 -11.82 -9.99
C GLY A 185 6.47 -12.32 -11.38
N TYR A 186 5.84 -11.75 -12.39
CA TYR A 186 6.02 -12.08 -13.81
C TYR A 186 6.24 -10.81 -14.62
N GLU A 187 7.22 -10.83 -15.51
CA GLU A 187 7.50 -9.76 -16.46
C GLU A 187 7.36 -10.26 -17.90
N ILE A 188 6.73 -9.45 -18.73
CA ILE A 188 6.66 -9.64 -20.17
C ILE A 188 6.77 -8.28 -20.86
N ASP A 189 7.78 -8.09 -21.68
CA ASP A 189 8.13 -6.79 -22.29
C ASP A 189 8.17 -5.67 -21.21
N ASN A 190 7.36 -4.63 -21.37
CA ASN A 190 7.24 -3.54 -20.41
C ASN A 190 6.17 -3.77 -19.33
N TRP A 191 5.50 -4.94 -19.33
CA TRP A 191 4.47 -5.25 -18.35
C TRP A 191 5.03 -5.99 -17.15
N ASN A 192 4.60 -5.59 -15.97
CA ASN A 192 4.85 -6.32 -14.72
C ASN A 192 3.51 -6.76 -14.15
N ILE A 193 3.40 -8.05 -13.87
CA ILE A 193 2.21 -8.67 -13.30
C ILE A 193 2.61 -9.31 -11.98
N THR A 194 1.90 -8.99 -10.90
CA THR A 194 2.07 -9.68 -9.62
C THR A 194 0.76 -10.29 -9.18
N LEU A 195 0.83 -11.56 -8.78
CA LEU A 195 -0.28 -12.28 -8.16
C LEU A 195 0.02 -12.41 -6.68
N ASN A 196 -0.91 -11.98 -5.84
CA ASN A 196 -0.77 -11.94 -4.39
C ASN A 196 -1.99 -12.62 -3.73
N PRO A 197 -2.17 -13.95 -3.85
CA PRO A 197 -3.19 -14.66 -3.09
C PRO A 197 -2.81 -14.69 -1.61
N TRP A 198 -3.81 -14.72 -0.72
CA TRP A 198 -3.57 -14.81 0.72
C TRP A 198 -4.47 -15.80 1.43
N ILE A 199 -3.97 -16.27 2.56
CA ILE A 199 -4.69 -17.05 3.55
C ILE A 199 -4.80 -16.15 4.78
N ARG A 200 -6.03 -16.01 5.27
CA ARG A 200 -6.30 -15.30 6.52
C ARG A 200 -5.97 -16.19 7.71
N SER A 201 -5.32 -15.64 8.74
CA SER A 201 -5.24 -16.22 10.06
C SER A 201 -6.41 -15.69 10.89
N SER A 202 -7.20 -16.58 11.48
CA SER A 202 -8.27 -16.20 12.40
C SER A 202 -7.74 -16.14 13.83
N ASP A 203 -8.22 -15.16 14.58
CA ASP A 203 -7.96 -15.02 16.01
C ASP A 203 -9.18 -15.48 16.81
N SER A 204 -9.00 -15.83 18.09
CA SER A 204 -10.10 -16.26 18.97
C SER A 204 -11.11 -15.14 19.24
N ASP A 205 -10.67 -13.90 19.27
CA ASP A 205 -11.49 -12.69 19.37
C ASP A 205 -11.42 -11.91 18.05
N ASP A 206 -12.12 -12.44 17.05
CA ASP A 206 -12.05 -11.92 15.69
C ASP A 206 -12.87 -10.63 15.53
N GLU A 207 -12.16 -9.53 15.26
CA GLU A 207 -12.75 -8.20 15.03
C GLU A 207 -13.45 -8.08 13.68
N ASN A 208 -13.06 -8.91 12.70
CA ASN A 208 -13.55 -8.87 11.31
C ASN A 208 -13.84 -10.26 10.74
N PRO A 209 -14.76 -11.09 11.30
CA PRO A 209 -14.94 -12.49 10.88
C PRO A 209 -15.19 -12.67 9.38
N ASN A 210 -15.85 -11.71 8.74
CA ASN A 210 -16.27 -11.77 7.34
C ASN A 210 -15.46 -10.89 6.39
N ILE A 211 -14.29 -10.36 6.80
CA ILE A 211 -13.54 -9.41 5.97
C ILE A 211 -13.23 -9.93 4.57
N THR A 212 -12.92 -11.23 4.42
CA THR A 212 -12.62 -11.85 3.12
C THR A 212 -13.82 -11.92 2.18
N LYS A 213 -15.05 -11.84 2.68
CA LYS A 213 -16.25 -11.72 1.82
C LYS A 213 -16.30 -10.38 1.09
N TYR A 214 -15.66 -9.34 1.63
CA TYR A 214 -15.67 -7.99 1.06
C TYR A 214 -14.42 -7.69 0.22
N ILE A 215 -13.26 -8.18 0.64
CA ILE A 215 -11.98 -7.86 -0.03
C ILE A 215 -11.38 -9.05 -0.80
N GLY A 216 -11.99 -10.24 -0.74
CA GLY A 216 -11.53 -11.44 -1.43
C GLY A 216 -10.34 -12.11 -0.76
N ASN A 217 -9.68 -13.01 -1.51
CA ASN A 217 -8.56 -13.83 -1.06
C ASN A 217 -7.28 -13.61 -1.88
N GLY A 218 -7.18 -12.50 -2.60
CA GLY A 218 -6.01 -12.20 -3.41
C GLY A 218 -6.12 -10.88 -4.14
N GLU A 219 -4.98 -10.43 -4.66
CA GLU A 219 -4.83 -9.20 -5.42
C GLU A 219 -3.98 -9.48 -6.66
N ILE A 220 -4.34 -8.87 -7.77
CA ILE A 220 -3.53 -8.85 -8.99
C ILE A 220 -3.13 -7.40 -9.25
N ASN A 221 -1.82 -7.14 -9.35
CA ASN A 221 -1.31 -5.85 -9.76
C ASN A 221 -0.70 -5.96 -11.15
N VAL A 222 -1.11 -5.07 -12.04
CA VAL A 222 -0.56 -4.94 -13.38
C VAL A 222 0.01 -3.54 -13.53
N SER A 223 1.26 -3.42 -13.93
CA SER A 223 1.89 -2.14 -14.21
C SER A 223 2.65 -2.19 -15.53
N TYR A 224 2.66 -1.08 -16.22
CA TYR A 224 3.38 -0.87 -17.48
C TYR A 224 4.50 0.14 -17.24
N ASN A 225 5.73 -0.21 -17.64
CA ASN A 225 6.86 0.70 -17.60
C ASN A 225 6.89 1.45 -18.94
N TYR A 226 6.59 2.73 -18.90
CA TYR A 226 6.70 3.61 -20.05
C TYR A 226 8.15 4.14 -20.11
N ASN A 227 8.84 3.87 -21.20
CA ASN A 227 10.20 4.37 -21.50
C ASN A 227 10.11 5.61 -22.35
#